data_22de07a5ea78097d397777efda34aafa
#
_entry.id   22de07a5ea78097d397777efda34aafa
#
_cell.length_a   1.000
_cell.length_b   1.000
_cell.length_c   1.000
_cell.angle_alpha   90.00
_cell.angle_beta   90.00
_cell.angle_gamma   90.00
#
_symmetry.space_group_name_H-M   'P 1'
#
loop_
_entity.id
_entity.type
_entity.pdbx_description
1 polymer ?
#
loop_
_entity_poly.entity_id
_entity_poly.type
_entity_poly.pdbx_seq_one_letter_code
_entity_poly.pdbx_strand_id
1 'polypeptide(L)'
;MTSPRYIDTPKELAEFIAAVQRESRVGVDTEAASFHRYRDRIYLLQISSPTQTALIDPVAIAAQDLGPVGALLADPQLEKIFHDADYDLRVLDRDYGFHAARLFDTRVAAQLAGEPAIGLAALLEKYVGVKLDKEHQKADWSIRPLTPSMLAYAAADTQYLLALRDALEQRLTALGRLAWAAEEFKQVESLRWTAPAGSGDDSYLRLKGAKGLSPRSLAALRLLHRWRDTVAEREDKAPFRIIGNESLIAVSRALPATRADLGHIRELPSSLARRHGDALFDAIARARALPDPELPRVERQPRPPKDPGFDARLERVKAVRNRVATELGLEAGVLCGRTTLEAVVRARPLDRAALERIPELRRWQVEVLGDALLEAMR
;
A
#
# COMPACT_ATOMS: atom_id res chain seq x y z
N MET A 1 12.07 -22.31 -19.21
CA MET A 1 11.24 -21.11 -19.41
C MET A 1 11.86 -20.28 -20.52
N THR A 2 11.06 -19.68 -21.38
CA THR A 2 11.55 -18.74 -22.41
C THR A 2 12.06 -17.46 -21.76
N SER A 3 13.05 -16.80 -22.39
CA SER A 3 13.53 -15.48 -21.92
C SER A 3 12.35 -14.48 -21.89
N PRO A 4 12.27 -13.60 -20.88
CA PRO A 4 11.20 -12.60 -20.80
C PRO A 4 11.27 -11.68 -22.02
N ARG A 5 10.09 -11.34 -22.56
CA ARG A 5 9.95 -10.37 -23.65
C ARG A 5 9.79 -8.98 -23.07
N TYR A 6 10.67 -8.05 -23.44
CA TYR A 6 10.46 -6.63 -23.18
C TYR A 6 9.54 -6.07 -24.27
N ILE A 7 8.45 -5.43 -23.88
CA ILE A 7 7.40 -4.92 -24.78
C ILE A 7 7.29 -3.42 -24.60
N ASP A 8 7.67 -2.67 -25.64
CA ASP A 8 7.65 -1.21 -25.68
C ASP A 8 6.85 -0.64 -26.85
N THR A 9 6.14 -1.51 -27.60
CA THR A 9 5.30 -1.13 -28.74
C THR A 9 3.87 -1.63 -28.59
N PRO A 10 2.84 -0.88 -29.06
CA PRO A 10 1.45 -1.33 -29.03
C PRO A 10 1.21 -2.63 -29.83
N LYS A 11 1.95 -2.85 -30.92
CA LYS A 11 1.82 -4.06 -31.75
C LYS A 11 2.24 -5.30 -30.96
N GLU A 12 3.43 -5.28 -30.37
CA GLU A 12 3.93 -6.40 -29.55
C GLU A 12 3.05 -6.67 -28.34
N LEU A 13 2.49 -5.60 -27.75
CA LEU A 13 1.52 -5.72 -26.66
C LEU A 13 0.28 -6.48 -27.12
N ALA A 14 -0.31 -6.09 -28.25
CA ALA A 14 -1.51 -6.74 -28.80
C ALA A 14 -1.24 -8.24 -29.12
N GLU A 15 -0.09 -8.56 -29.71
CA GLU A 15 0.33 -9.94 -30.01
C GLU A 15 0.47 -10.77 -28.71
N PHE A 16 1.10 -10.21 -27.68
CA PHE A 16 1.27 -10.88 -26.39
C PHE A 16 -0.10 -11.11 -25.71
N ILE A 17 -0.93 -10.08 -25.60
CA ILE A 17 -2.26 -10.19 -24.98
C ILE A 17 -3.13 -11.21 -25.69
N ALA A 18 -3.16 -11.23 -27.03
CA ALA A 18 -3.90 -12.23 -27.80
C ALA A 18 -3.45 -13.68 -27.54
N ALA A 19 -2.18 -13.88 -27.22
CA ALA A 19 -1.66 -15.19 -26.84
C ALA A 19 -2.10 -15.58 -25.42
N VAL A 20 -1.96 -14.68 -24.43
CA VAL A 20 -2.24 -14.99 -23.02
C VAL A 20 -3.72 -15.00 -22.67
N GLN A 21 -4.59 -14.35 -23.44
CA GLN A 21 -6.06 -14.44 -23.27
C GLN A 21 -6.62 -15.87 -23.45
N ARG A 22 -5.85 -16.77 -24.08
CA ARG A 22 -6.24 -18.18 -24.24
C ARG A 22 -5.87 -19.05 -23.05
N GLU A 23 -5.11 -18.51 -22.12
CA GLU A 23 -4.69 -19.19 -20.91
C GLU A 23 -5.79 -19.13 -19.85
N SER A 24 -5.73 -20.01 -18.84
CA SER A 24 -6.69 -19.99 -17.73
C SER A 24 -6.28 -19.05 -16.60
N ARG A 25 -5.01 -18.66 -16.55
CA ARG A 25 -4.42 -17.87 -15.47
C ARG A 25 -3.12 -17.17 -15.86
N VAL A 26 -2.84 -16.05 -15.22
CA VAL A 26 -1.60 -15.26 -15.37
C VAL A 26 -1.12 -14.75 -14.02
N GLY A 27 0.20 -14.68 -13.82
CA GLY A 27 0.85 -13.93 -12.75
C GLY A 27 1.00 -12.47 -13.17
N VAL A 28 0.73 -11.53 -12.26
CA VAL A 28 0.81 -10.07 -12.52
C VAL A 28 1.53 -9.38 -11.39
N ASP A 29 2.36 -8.39 -11.73
CA ASP A 29 3.03 -7.50 -10.78
C ASP A 29 3.29 -6.14 -11.41
N THR A 30 3.62 -5.11 -10.61
CA THR A 30 3.96 -3.76 -11.08
C THR A 30 5.16 -3.20 -10.35
N GLU A 31 5.99 -2.42 -11.08
CA GLU A 31 7.09 -1.69 -10.48
C GLU A 31 6.87 -0.18 -10.57
N ALA A 32 7.06 0.49 -9.46
CA ALA A 32 6.96 1.94 -9.32
C ALA A 32 8.28 2.54 -8.86
N ALA A 33 8.40 3.88 -8.91
CA ALA A 33 9.61 4.58 -8.50
C ALA A 33 9.36 5.62 -7.39
N SER A 34 8.45 5.32 -6.47
CA SER A 34 8.03 6.20 -5.37
C SER A 34 9.17 6.68 -4.46
N PHE A 35 10.26 5.89 -4.36
CA PHE A 35 11.47 6.28 -3.63
C PHE A 35 12.39 7.24 -4.40
N HIS A 36 12.17 7.41 -5.70
CA HIS A 36 13.09 8.13 -6.59
C HIS A 36 12.46 9.35 -7.24
N ARG A 37 11.19 9.24 -7.69
CA ARG A 37 10.49 10.23 -8.48
C ARG A 37 9.42 10.97 -7.69
N TYR A 38 9.12 12.19 -8.12
CA TYR A 38 8.04 12.98 -7.54
C TYR A 38 6.69 12.34 -7.80
N ARG A 39 6.46 11.93 -9.06
CA ARG A 39 5.24 11.21 -9.43
C ARG A 39 5.44 9.72 -9.25
N ASP A 40 4.74 9.18 -8.27
CA ASP A 40 4.61 7.75 -8.09
C ASP A 40 3.63 7.20 -9.14
N ARG A 41 4.18 6.49 -10.14
CA ARG A 41 3.41 5.85 -11.21
C ARG A 41 4.01 4.49 -11.55
N ILE A 42 3.27 3.70 -12.31
CA ILE A 42 3.77 2.42 -12.83
C ILE A 42 4.81 2.72 -13.91
N TYR A 43 6.00 2.13 -13.74
CA TYR A 43 7.12 2.20 -14.69
C TYR A 43 7.38 0.88 -15.40
N LEU A 44 6.91 -0.23 -14.86
CA LEU A 44 6.95 -1.54 -15.50
C LEU A 44 5.75 -2.35 -15.03
N LEU A 45 5.18 -3.15 -15.95
CA LEU A 45 4.11 -4.09 -15.64
C LEU A 45 4.53 -5.48 -16.13
N GLN A 46 4.48 -6.46 -15.24
CA GLN A 46 4.88 -7.82 -15.51
C GLN A 46 3.66 -8.72 -15.66
N ILE A 47 3.62 -9.53 -16.71
CA ILE A 47 2.61 -10.56 -16.90
C ILE A 47 3.28 -11.87 -17.32
N SER A 48 3.06 -12.92 -16.54
CA SER A 48 3.54 -14.27 -16.82
C SER A 48 2.39 -15.25 -16.99
N SER A 49 2.42 -16.03 -18.07
CA SER A 49 1.58 -17.19 -18.30
C SER A 49 2.39 -18.49 -18.10
N PRO A 50 1.80 -19.69 -18.22
CA PRO A 50 2.56 -20.94 -18.19
C PRO A 50 3.67 -21.04 -19.25
N THR A 51 3.53 -20.30 -20.36
CA THR A 51 4.37 -20.44 -21.54
C THR A 51 5.29 -19.25 -21.80
N GLN A 52 4.97 -18.06 -21.32
CA GLN A 52 5.71 -16.84 -21.62
C GLN A 52 5.59 -15.78 -20.54
N THR A 53 6.62 -14.92 -20.43
CA THR A 53 6.66 -13.76 -19.54
C THR A 53 6.91 -12.50 -20.36
N ALA A 54 6.13 -11.45 -20.12
CA ALA A 54 6.31 -10.13 -20.68
C ALA A 54 6.59 -9.09 -19.59
N LEU A 55 7.47 -8.17 -19.95
CA LEU A 55 7.81 -6.96 -19.20
C LEU A 55 7.36 -5.78 -20.06
N ILE A 56 6.20 -5.22 -19.74
CA ILE A 56 5.53 -4.19 -20.52
C ILE A 56 5.97 -2.83 -20.01
N ASP A 57 6.45 -1.97 -20.90
CA ASP A 57 6.89 -0.61 -20.58
C ASP A 57 5.76 0.42 -20.80
N PRO A 58 5.03 0.83 -19.76
CA PRO A 58 3.96 1.82 -19.90
C PRO A 58 4.49 3.26 -20.03
N VAL A 59 5.81 3.44 -20.06
CA VAL A 59 6.42 4.74 -20.37
C VAL A 59 6.62 4.90 -21.89
N ALA A 60 6.94 3.80 -22.57
CA ALA A 60 7.11 3.76 -24.02
C ALA A 60 5.77 3.63 -24.77
N ILE A 61 4.81 2.90 -24.18
CA ILE A 61 3.47 2.71 -24.77
C ILE A 61 2.54 3.79 -24.23
N ALA A 62 1.85 4.50 -25.11
CA ALA A 62 0.90 5.53 -24.70
C ALA A 62 -0.27 4.94 -23.89
N ALA A 63 -0.79 5.66 -22.91
CA ALA A 63 -1.81 5.15 -21.99
C ALA A 63 -3.08 4.64 -22.69
N GLN A 64 -3.50 5.27 -23.78
CA GLN A 64 -4.65 4.83 -24.59
C GLN A 64 -4.42 3.48 -25.27
N ASP A 65 -3.16 3.09 -25.52
CA ASP A 65 -2.79 1.85 -26.19
C ASP A 65 -2.62 0.67 -25.19
N LEU A 66 -2.66 0.96 -23.87
CA LEU A 66 -2.65 -0.04 -22.81
C LEU A 66 -4.02 -0.68 -22.56
N GLY A 67 -5.07 -0.26 -23.25
CA GLY A 67 -6.43 -0.81 -23.12
C GLY A 67 -6.53 -2.33 -23.11
N PRO A 68 -5.77 -3.07 -23.97
CA PRO A 68 -5.75 -4.54 -23.95
C PRO A 68 -5.32 -5.14 -22.60
N VAL A 69 -4.43 -4.49 -21.84
CA VAL A 69 -4.06 -4.91 -20.47
C VAL A 69 -5.25 -4.76 -19.54
N GLY A 70 -5.95 -3.62 -19.60
CA GLY A 70 -7.17 -3.39 -18.79
C GLY A 70 -8.25 -4.45 -19.06
N ALA A 71 -8.46 -4.79 -20.35
CA ALA A 71 -9.40 -5.84 -20.74
C ALA A 71 -8.99 -7.23 -20.20
N LEU A 72 -7.70 -7.58 -20.26
CA LEU A 72 -7.17 -8.83 -19.68
C LEU A 72 -7.38 -8.89 -18.17
N LEU A 73 -7.10 -7.80 -17.46
CA LEU A 73 -7.29 -7.73 -16.01
C LEU A 73 -8.76 -7.87 -15.62
N ALA A 74 -9.67 -7.27 -16.38
CA ALA A 74 -11.11 -7.30 -16.13
C ALA A 74 -11.80 -8.61 -16.53
N ASP A 75 -11.15 -9.49 -17.27
CA ASP A 75 -11.75 -10.74 -17.76
C ASP A 75 -12.06 -11.70 -16.60
N PRO A 76 -13.35 -12.04 -16.33
CA PRO A 76 -13.72 -12.96 -15.26
C PRO A 76 -13.39 -14.42 -15.55
N GLN A 77 -13.01 -14.78 -16.76
CA GLN A 77 -12.63 -16.16 -17.13
C GLN A 77 -11.14 -16.42 -16.88
N LEU A 78 -10.31 -15.39 -16.88
CA LEU A 78 -8.87 -15.48 -16.63
C LEU A 78 -8.57 -15.18 -15.16
N GLU A 79 -7.90 -16.10 -14.45
CA GLU A 79 -7.44 -15.86 -13.08
C GLU A 79 -6.17 -15.00 -13.07
N LYS A 80 -6.19 -13.91 -12.32
CA LYS A 80 -5.00 -13.07 -12.09
C LYS A 80 -4.40 -13.37 -10.73
N ILE A 81 -3.13 -13.77 -10.74
CA ILE A 81 -2.38 -14.15 -9.54
C ILE A 81 -1.44 -13.00 -9.20
N PHE A 82 -1.58 -12.46 -8.00
CA PHE A 82 -0.73 -11.42 -7.46
C PHE A 82 -0.04 -11.90 -6.17
N HIS A 83 0.93 -11.12 -5.74
CA HIS A 83 1.49 -11.23 -4.40
C HIS A 83 1.40 -9.89 -3.68
N ASP A 84 0.44 -9.72 -2.75
CA ASP A 84 0.16 -8.46 -2.04
C ASP A 84 -0.43 -7.37 -2.96
N ALA A 85 -1.49 -7.69 -3.66
CA ALA A 85 -2.09 -6.90 -4.74
C ALA A 85 -2.63 -5.51 -4.33
N ASP A 86 -2.68 -5.14 -3.03
CA ASP A 86 -3.29 -3.88 -2.58
C ASP A 86 -2.68 -2.66 -3.28
N TYR A 87 -1.36 -2.58 -3.32
CA TYR A 87 -0.66 -1.46 -3.98
C TYR A 87 -0.89 -1.47 -5.48
N ASP A 88 -0.70 -2.62 -6.15
CA ASP A 88 -0.82 -2.77 -7.60
C ASP A 88 -2.20 -2.36 -8.11
N LEU A 89 -3.25 -2.88 -7.46
CA LEU A 89 -4.62 -2.56 -7.85
C LEU A 89 -4.94 -1.07 -7.71
N ARG A 90 -4.45 -0.41 -6.65
CA ARG A 90 -4.65 1.02 -6.45
C ARG A 90 -3.90 1.86 -7.47
N VAL A 91 -2.67 1.50 -7.83
CA VAL A 91 -1.93 2.26 -8.83
C VAL A 91 -2.44 2.00 -10.25
N LEU A 92 -2.88 0.78 -10.57
CA LEU A 92 -3.54 0.44 -11.82
C LEU A 92 -4.86 1.20 -12.01
N ASP A 93 -5.67 1.31 -10.95
CA ASP A 93 -6.90 2.11 -10.95
C ASP A 93 -6.60 3.61 -11.10
N ARG A 94 -5.64 4.14 -10.33
CA ARG A 94 -5.25 5.55 -10.37
C ARG A 94 -4.71 5.99 -11.71
N ASP A 95 -3.79 5.19 -12.28
CA ASP A 95 -3.02 5.60 -13.45
C ASP A 95 -3.77 5.31 -14.77
N TYR A 96 -4.59 4.25 -14.78
CA TYR A 96 -5.23 3.76 -16.02
C TYR A 96 -6.73 3.46 -15.88
N GLY A 97 -7.31 3.47 -14.69
CA GLY A 97 -8.70 3.02 -14.45
C GLY A 97 -8.87 1.51 -14.64
N PHE A 98 -7.81 0.71 -14.49
CA PHE A 98 -7.87 -0.73 -14.65
C PHE A 98 -8.29 -1.42 -13.37
N HIS A 99 -9.19 -2.40 -13.49
CA HIS A 99 -9.70 -3.20 -12.39
C HIS A 99 -9.46 -4.68 -12.67
N ALA A 100 -9.07 -5.43 -11.65
CA ALA A 100 -8.93 -6.86 -11.77
C ALA A 100 -10.21 -7.60 -11.33
N ALA A 101 -10.54 -8.66 -12.04
CA ALA A 101 -11.57 -9.64 -11.66
C ALA A 101 -10.95 -11.03 -11.56
N ARG A 102 -11.53 -11.93 -10.77
CA ARG A 102 -11.03 -13.30 -10.54
C ARG A 102 -9.56 -13.32 -10.10
N LEU A 103 -9.33 -12.72 -8.95
CA LEU A 103 -8.00 -12.55 -8.37
C LEU A 103 -7.68 -13.67 -7.38
N PHE A 104 -6.43 -14.12 -7.36
CA PHE A 104 -5.82 -14.92 -6.32
C PHE A 104 -4.60 -14.18 -5.77
N ASP A 105 -4.61 -13.82 -4.48
CA ASP A 105 -3.48 -13.17 -3.83
C ASP A 105 -2.69 -14.20 -3.00
N THR A 106 -1.46 -14.45 -3.40
CA THR A 106 -0.61 -15.47 -2.77
C THR A 106 -0.17 -15.07 -1.35
N ARG A 107 -0.08 -13.78 -1.03
CA ARG A 107 0.20 -13.31 0.34
C ARG A 107 -0.99 -13.54 1.25
N VAL A 108 -2.19 -13.17 0.82
CA VAL A 108 -3.45 -13.43 1.55
C VAL A 108 -3.65 -14.93 1.77
N ALA A 109 -3.42 -15.74 0.72
CA ALA A 109 -3.48 -17.19 0.80
C ALA A 109 -2.49 -17.75 1.85
N ALA A 110 -1.25 -17.27 1.84
CA ALA A 110 -0.23 -17.68 2.80
C ALA A 110 -0.59 -17.29 4.25
N GLN A 111 -1.13 -16.08 4.45
CA GLN A 111 -1.62 -15.65 5.77
C GLN A 111 -2.70 -16.58 6.31
N LEU A 112 -3.69 -16.93 5.49
CA LEU A 112 -4.77 -17.85 5.87
C LEU A 112 -4.30 -19.31 6.01
N ALA A 113 -3.22 -19.69 5.32
CA ALA A 113 -2.57 -20.97 5.52
C ALA A 113 -1.76 -21.05 6.83
N GLY A 114 -1.59 -19.92 7.54
CA GLY A 114 -0.82 -19.84 8.79
C GLY A 114 0.70 -19.81 8.55
N GLU A 115 1.16 -19.31 7.40
CA GLU A 115 2.58 -19.21 7.10
C GLU A 115 3.26 -18.15 7.98
N PRO A 116 4.39 -18.48 8.65
CA PRO A 116 5.10 -17.54 9.50
C PRO A 116 5.88 -16.49 8.69
N ALA A 117 6.22 -16.79 7.44
CA ALA A 117 6.92 -15.90 6.52
C ALA A 117 6.13 -15.78 5.22
N ILE A 118 5.48 -14.65 5.04
CA ILE A 118 4.51 -14.40 3.95
C ILE A 118 5.06 -13.59 2.78
N GLY A 119 6.33 -13.22 2.80
CA GLY A 119 6.98 -12.53 1.69
C GLY A 119 7.29 -13.48 0.52
N LEU A 120 7.19 -12.98 -0.72
CA LEU A 120 7.32 -13.78 -1.94
C LEU A 120 8.56 -14.67 -1.96
N ALA A 121 9.74 -14.13 -1.66
CA ALA A 121 10.99 -14.89 -1.66
C ALA A 121 10.97 -16.08 -0.69
N ALA A 122 10.41 -15.91 0.52
CA ALA A 122 10.31 -16.99 1.50
C ALA A 122 9.31 -18.07 1.08
N LEU A 123 8.18 -17.67 0.49
CA LEU A 123 7.18 -18.60 -0.02
C LEU A 123 7.69 -19.39 -1.22
N LEU A 124 8.39 -18.73 -2.15
CA LEU A 124 8.97 -19.42 -3.31
C LEU A 124 10.09 -20.37 -2.90
N GLU A 125 10.93 -20.00 -1.96
CA GLU A 125 11.94 -20.93 -1.42
C GLU A 125 11.29 -22.16 -0.78
N LYS A 126 10.23 -21.97 0.02
CA LYS A 126 9.53 -23.05 0.71
C LYS A 126 8.74 -23.96 -0.22
N TYR A 127 7.94 -23.39 -1.12
CA TYR A 127 6.94 -24.14 -1.90
C TYR A 127 7.39 -24.51 -3.31
N VAL A 128 8.33 -23.76 -3.87
CA VAL A 128 8.77 -23.93 -5.28
C VAL A 128 10.26 -24.30 -5.34
N GLY A 129 11.02 -24.13 -4.25
CA GLY A 129 12.47 -24.40 -4.21
C GLY A 129 13.31 -23.35 -4.93
N VAL A 130 12.76 -22.14 -5.16
CA VAL A 130 13.42 -21.05 -5.88
C VAL A 130 13.83 -19.95 -4.91
N LYS A 131 15.10 -19.54 -5.00
CA LYS A 131 15.61 -18.37 -4.26
C LYS A 131 15.56 -17.14 -5.15
N LEU A 132 14.82 -16.11 -4.72
CA LEU A 132 14.80 -14.81 -5.36
C LEU A 132 15.93 -13.92 -4.84
N ASP A 133 16.54 -13.16 -5.74
CA ASP A 133 17.37 -12.02 -5.39
C ASP A 133 16.49 -10.85 -4.92
N LYS A 134 16.98 -10.01 -4.00
CA LYS A 134 16.29 -8.82 -3.49
C LYS A 134 16.96 -7.52 -3.91
N GLU A 135 17.97 -7.59 -4.78
CA GLU A 135 18.83 -6.45 -5.11
C GLU A 135 18.04 -5.27 -5.68
N HIS A 136 17.00 -5.53 -6.48
CA HIS A 136 16.27 -4.48 -7.21
C HIS A 136 14.96 -4.03 -6.56
N GLN A 137 14.58 -4.53 -5.39
CA GLN A 137 13.32 -4.18 -4.70
C GLN A 137 13.11 -2.67 -4.49
N LYS A 138 14.18 -1.87 -4.42
CA LYS A 138 14.14 -0.42 -4.26
C LYS A 138 14.87 0.31 -5.39
N ALA A 139 14.98 -0.32 -6.55
CA ALA A 139 15.65 0.27 -7.71
C ALA A 139 14.85 1.47 -8.26
N ASP A 140 15.53 2.33 -9.01
CA ASP A 140 14.85 3.39 -9.78
C ASP A 140 14.32 2.80 -11.09
N TRP A 141 13.08 2.31 -11.06
CA TRP A 141 12.41 1.71 -12.22
C TRP A 141 12.08 2.72 -13.33
N SER A 142 12.31 4.00 -13.10
CA SER A 142 12.09 5.05 -14.10
C SER A 142 13.24 5.22 -15.09
N ILE A 143 14.41 4.63 -14.82
CA ILE A 143 15.57 4.73 -15.73
C ILE A 143 15.34 3.92 -17.01
N ARG A 144 15.92 4.39 -18.11
CA ARG A 144 15.93 3.65 -19.38
C ARG A 144 17.33 3.75 -20.01
N PRO A 145 17.83 2.68 -20.66
CA PRO A 145 17.26 1.34 -20.66
C PRO A 145 17.34 0.67 -19.28
N LEU A 146 16.43 -0.28 -19.01
CA LEU A 146 16.54 -1.15 -17.84
C LEU A 146 17.73 -2.08 -17.99
N THR A 147 18.43 -2.37 -16.90
CA THR A 147 19.58 -3.29 -16.93
C THR A 147 19.11 -4.75 -17.09
N PRO A 148 19.95 -5.66 -17.63
CA PRO A 148 19.62 -7.08 -17.71
C PRO A 148 19.25 -7.71 -16.35
N SER A 149 19.91 -7.27 -15.24
CA SER A 149 19.59 -7.75 -13.90
C SER A 149 18.23 -7.26 -13.41
N MET A 150 17.82 -6.02 -13.72
CA MET A 150 16.48 -5.51 -13.42
C MET A 150 15.41 -6.30 -14.20
N LEU A 151 15.63 -6.56 -15.49
CA LEU A 151 14.69 -7.34 -16.29
C LEU A 151 14.55 -8.78 -15.76
N ALA A 152 15.65 -9.41 -15.35
CA ALA A 152 15.63 -10.74 -14.75
C ALA A 152 14.87 -10.74 -13.40
N TYR A 153 15.11 -9.72 -12.56
CA TYR A 153 14.40 -9.55 -11.29
C TYR A 153 12.89 -9.43 -11.52
N ALA A 154 12.46 -8.47 -12.34
CA ALA A 154 11.03 -8.23 -12.61
C ALA A 154 10.32 -9.46 -13.20
N ALA A 155 10.98 -10.22 -14.07
CA ALA A 155 10.42 -11.46 -14.58
C ALA A 155 10.25 -12.53 -13.50
N ALA A 156 11.19 -12.59 -12.54
CA ALA A 156 11.16 -13.59 -11.48
C ALA A 156 10.00 -13.37 -10.49
N ASP A 157 9.54 -12.12 -10.30
CA ASP A 157 8.43 -11.80 -9.41
C ASP A 157 7.08 -12.37 -9.90
N THR A 158 6.92 -12.66 -11.19
CA THR A 158 5.66 -13.20 -11.74
C THR A 158 5.76 -14.63 -12.25
N GLN A 159 6.89 -15.06 -12.79
CA GLN A 159 7.01 -16.35 -13.50
C GLN A 159 6.78 -17.57 -12.60
N TYR A 160 6.93 -17.44 -11.29
CA TYR A 160 6.75 -18.52 -10.33
C TYR A 160 5.42 -18.44 -9.56
N LEU A 161 4.63 -17.37 -9.77
CA LEU A 161 3.37 -17.17 -9.07
C LEU A 161 2.35 -18.28 -9.33
N LEU A 162 2.33 -18.84 -10.55
CA LEU A 162 1.40 -19.90 -10.91
C LEU A 162 1.65 -21.16 -10.07
N ALA A 163 2.92 -21.56 -9.93
CA ALA A 163 3.29 -22.73 -9.11
C ALA A 163 3.04 -22.48 -7.61
N LEU A 164 3.37 -21.29 -7.12
CA LEU A 164 3.09 -20.89 -5.74
C LEU A 164 1.60 -20.89 -5.44
N ARG A 165 0.78 -20.38 -6.36
CA ARG A 165 -0.69 -20.37 -6.28
C ARG A 165 -1.22 -21.79 -6.10
N ASP A 166 -0.76 -22.74 -6.90
CA ASP A 166 -1.22 -24.13 -6.85
C ASP A 166 -0.87 -24.79 -5.51
N ALA A 167 0.34 -24.56 -5.01
CA ALA A 167 0.77 -25.08 -3.71
C ALA A 167 -0.05 -24.48 -2.55
N LEU A 168 -0.33 -23.17 -2.59
CA LEU A 168 -1.13 -22.50 -1.56
C LEU A 168 -2.60 -22.90 -1.62
N GLU A 169 -3.19 -23.09 -2.81
CA GLU A 169 -4.55 -23.61 -2.96
C GLU A 169 -4.69 -25.01 -2.37
N GLN A 170 -3.74 -25.91 -2.66
CA GLN A 170 -3.71 -27.25 -2.05
C GLN A 170 -3.64 -27.15 -0.52
N ARG A 171 -2.79 -26.25 0.01
CA ARG A 171 -2.65 -26.06 1.46
C ARG A 171 -3.94 -25.53 2.08
N LEU A 172 -4.59 -24.52 1.48
CA LEU A 172 -5.87 -23.97 1.94
C LEU A 172 -6.99 -25.02 1.89
N THR A 173 -7.02 -25.85 0.83
CA THR A 173 -7.98 -26.94 0.68
C THR A 173 -7.81 -27.98 1.80
N ALA A 174 -6.57 -28.38 2.08
CA ALA A 174 -6.27 -29.33 3.17
C ALA A 174 -6.65 -28.79 4.56
N LEU A 175 -6.63 -27.46 4.74
CA LEU A 175 -7.04 -26.77 5.97
C LEU A 175 -8.55 -26.44 6.02
N GLY A 176 -9.31 -26.68 4.94
CA GLY A 176 -10.71 -26.29 4.82
C GLY A 176 -10.93 -24.77 4.75
N ARG A 177 -9.92 -23.99 4.31
CA ARG A 177 -9.93 -22.52 4.33
C ARG A 177 -10.03 -21.85 2.95
N LEU A 178 -10.27 -22.63 1.90
CA LEU A 178 -10.36 -22.08 0.54
C LEU A 178 -11.51 -21.08 0.40
N ALA A 179 -12.67 -21.34 1.04
CA ALA A 179 -13.79 -20.42 1.04
C ALA A 179 -13.45 -19.07 1.76
N TRP A 180 -12.65 -19.12 2.82
CA TRP A 180 -12.18 -17.92 3.51
C TRP A 180 -11.31 -17.06 2.58
N ALA A 181 -10.36 -17.72 1.89
CA ALA A 181 -9.50 -17.06 0.94
C ALA A 181 -10.29 -16.43 -0.22
N ALA A 182 -11.29 -17.13 -0.76
CA ALA A 182 -12.13 -16.62 -1.82
C ALA A 182 -12.89 -15.34 -1.40
N GLU A 183 -13.35 -15.27 -0.15
CA GLU A 183 -13.99 -14.07 0.38
C GLU A 183 -13.02 -12.89 0.53
N GLU A 184 -11.79 -13.15 1.03
CA GLU A 184 -10.74 -12.12 1.11
C GLU A 184 -10.30 -11.65 -0.27
N PHE A 185 -10.14 -12.54 -1.25
CA PHE A 185 -9.81 -12.15 -2.63
C PHE A 185 -10.84 -11.21 -3.23
N LYS A 186 -12.14 -11.42 -2.96
CA LYS A 186 -13.19 -10.49 -3.38
C LYS A 186 -13.06 -9.10 -2.77
N GLN A 187 -12.59 -9.01 -1.53
CA GLN A 187 -12.30 -7.71 -0.91
C GLN A 187 -11.11 -7.03 -1.59
N VAL A 188 -10.05 -7.78 -1.90
CA VAL A 188 -8.90 -7.26 -2.63
C VAL A 188 -9.32 -6.80 -4.04
N GLU A 189 -10.13 -7.55 -4.77
CA GLU A 189 -10.68 -7.14 -6.08
C GLU A 189 -11.47 -5.82 -6.03
N SER A 190 -12.10 -5.53 -4.88
CA SER A 190 -12.89 -4.32 -4.69
C SER A 190 -12.08 -3.06 -4.40
N LEU A 191 -10.78 -3.20 -4.17
CA LEU A 191 -9.91 -2.06 -3.86
C LEU A 191 -9.88 -1.05 -5.01
N ARG A 192 -9.95 0.21 -4.63
CA ARG A 192 -9.87 1.36 -5.54
C ARG A 192 -8.91 2.38 -4.96
N TRP A 193 -8.31 3.13 -5.84
CA TRP A 193 -7.52 4.26 -5.39
C TRP A 193 -8.43 5.33 -4.80
N THR A 194 -8.05 5.82 -3.66
CA THR A 194 -8.69 6.97 -3.03
C THR A 194 -7.62 7.99 -2.68
N ALA A 195 -7.86 9.24 -3.02
CA ALA A 195 -6.97 10.30 -2.58
C ALA A 195 -6.84 10.26 -1.05
N PRO A 196 -5.62 10.27 -0.49
CA PRO A 196 -5.45 10.27 0.95
C PRO A 196 -6.20 11.43 1.59
N ALA A 197 -6.93 11.17 2.69
CA ALA A 197 -7.65 12.22 3.43
C ALA A 197 -6.71 13.39 3.75
N GLY A 198 -7.13 14.64 3.47
CA GLY A 198 -6.27 15.82 3.59
C GLY A 198 -5.17 15.89 2.53
N SER A 199 -5.38 15.32 1.33
CA SER A 199 -4.56 15.61 0.15
C SER A 199 -4.76 17.08 -0.27
N GLY A 200 -3.78 17.64 -0.96
CA GLY A 200 -3.79 19.07 -1.30
C GLY A 200 -3.18 19.94 -0.21
N ASP A 201 -3.75 21.14 -0.01
CA ASP A 201 -3.19 22.17 0.87
C ASP A 201 -3.02 21.75 2.34
N ASP A 202 -3.76 20.74 2.81
CA ASP A 202 -3.71 20.25 4.19
C ASP A 202 -2.82 19.00 4.38
N SER A 203 -2.11 18.58 3.33
CA SER A 203 -1.22 17.40 3.37
C SER A 203 -0.13 17.48 4.46
N TYR A 204 0.32 18.68 4.81
CA TYR A 204 1.28 18.92 5.90
C TYR A 204 0.78 18.48 7.28
N LEU A 205 -0.53 18.45 7.52
CA LEU A 205 -1.14 18.01 8.78
C LEU A 205 -1.01 16.49 9.02
N ARG A 206 -0.69 15.72 7.99
CA ARG A 206 -0.45 14.27 8.08
C ARG A 206 0.95 13.93 8.59
N LEU A 207 1.86 14.90 8.59
CA LEU A 207 3.21 14.67 9.08
C LEU A 207 3.18 14.35 10.58
N LYS A 208 3.88 13.29 10.96
CA LYS A 208 3.99 12.87 12.37
C LYS A 208 4.56 14.04 13.19
N GLY A 209 3.80 14.49 14.18
CA GLY A 209 4.17 15.63 15.03
C GLY A 209 3.54 16.97 14.62
N ALA A 210 2.92 17.10 13.44
CA ALA A 210 2.26 18.32 12.98
C ALA A 210 1.16 18.79 13.94
N LYS A 211 0.28 17.86 14.36
CA LYS A 211 -0.87 18.17 15.25
C LYS A 211 -0.48 18.71 16.64
N GLY A 212 0.78 18.59 17.03
CA GLY A 212 1.31 19.11 18.29
C GLY A 212 2.00 20.48 18.17
N LEU A 213 2.04 21.06 16.98
CA LEU A 213 2.66 22.36 16.74
C LEU A 213 1.71 23.52 17.11
N SER A 214 2.31 24.68 17.48
CA SER A 214 1.56 25.92 17.64
C SER A 214 0.97 26.39 16.31
N PRO A 215 -0.08 27.24 16.30
CA PRO A 215 -0.63 27.78 15.05
C PRO A 215 0.42 28.47 14.17
N ARG A 216 1.38 29.18 14.77
CA ARG A 216 2.49 29.83 14.06
C ARG A 216 3.45 28.80 13.44
N SER A 217 3.80 27.77 14.20
CA SER A 217 4.62 26.65 13.71
C SER A 217 3.91 25.84 12.62
N LEU A 218 2.59 25.70 12.70
CA LEU A 218 1.79 25.08 11.63
C LEU A 218 1.80 25.90 10.34
N ALA A 219 1.73 27.23 10.45
CA ALA A 219 1.87 28.12 9.29
C ALA A 219 3.24 27.95 8.63
N ALA A 220 4.31 27.88 9.43
CA ALA A 220 5.65 27.60 8.96
C ALA A 220 5.72 26.23 8.27
N LEU A 221 5.17 25.18 8.88
CA LEU A 221 5.15 23.84 8.30
C LEU A 221 4.39 23.80 6.97
N ARG A 222 3.25 24.50 6.86
CA ARG A 222 2.49 24.62 5.60
C ARG A 222 3.33 25.22 4.48
N LEU A 223 4.03 26.33 4.76
CA LEU A 223 4.86 26.99 3.77
C LEU A 223 6.09 26.17 3.39
N LEU A 224 6.76 25.54 4.34
CA LEU A 224 7.90 24.67 4.12
C LEU A 224 7.50 23.40 3.34
N HIS A 225 6.34 22.83 3.64
CA HIS A 225 5.83 21.67 2.93
C HIS A 225 5.52 22.00 1.47
N ARG A 226 4.84 23.12 1.19
CA ARG A 226 4.59 23.60 -0.18
C ARG A 226 5.89 23.88 -0.93
N TRP A 227 6.86 24.56 -0.29
CA TRP A 227 8.18 24.78 -0.88
C TRP A 227 8.87 23.46 -1.25
N ARG A 228 8.89 22.49 -0.32
CA ARG A 228 9.46 21.16 -0.58
C ARG A 228 8.79 20.50 -1.78
N ASP A 229 7.48 20.54 -1.85
CA ASP A 229 6.68 19.92 -2.89
C ASP A 229 6.99 20.54 -4.26
N THR A 230 7.04 21.87 -4.35
CA THR A 230 7.43 22.61 -5.56
C THR A 230 8.85 22.25 -6.03
N VAL A 231 9.81 22.13 -5.09
CA VAL A 231 11.19 21.76 -5.44
C VAL A 231 11.25 20.29 -5.89
N ALA A 232 10.53 19.41 -5.20
CA ALA A 232 10.46 18.00 -5.52
C ALA A 232 9.88 17.77 -6.93
N GLU A 233 8.80 18.46 -7.26
CA GLU A 233 8.18 18.41 -8.60
C GLU A 233 9.12 18.93 -9.68
N ARG A 234 9.74 20.09 -9.46
CA ARG A 234 10.70 20.68 -10.41
C ARG A 234 11.90 19.78 -10.68
N GLU A 235 12.41 19.09 -9.64
CA GLU A 235 13.59 18.22 -9.73
C GLU A 235 13.21 16.76 -10.07
N ASP A 236 11.94 16.46 -10.20
CA ASP A 236 11.37 15.10 -10.33
C ASP A 236 12.00 14.13 -9.33
N LYS A 237 11.98 14.52 -8.05
CA LYS A 237 12.50 13.71 -6.93
C LYS A 237 11.44 13.49 -5.87
N ALA A 238 11.47 12.33 -5.24
CA ALA A 238 10.62 12.07 -4.09
C ALA A 238 10.79 13.17 -3.02
N PRO A 239 9.71 13.73 -2.43
CA PRO A 239 9.77 14.88 -1.52
C PRO A 239 10.75 14.71 -0.35
N PHE A 240 10.85 13.50 0.20
CA PHE A 240 11.78 13.23 1.30
C PHE A 240 13.27 13.30 0.90
N ARG A 241 13.59 13.19 -0.40
CA ARG A 241 14.95 13.38 -0.93
C ARG A 241 15.35 14.85 -1.03
N ILE A 242 14.38 15.78 -1.00
CA ILE A 242 14.64 17.21 -0.90
C ILE A 242 14.94 17.58 0.55
N ILE A 243 13.99 17.26 1.46
CA ILE A 243 14.14 17.43 2.90
C ILE A 243 13.19 16.48 3.65
N GLY A 244 13.71 15.79 4.66
CA GLY A 244 12.94 14.83 5.45
C GLY A 244 11.82 15.47 6.29
N ASN A 245 10.81 14.68 6.64
CA ASN A 245 9.68 15.14 7.46
C ASN A 245 10.13 15.61 8.84
N GLU A 246 11.11 14.95 9.45
CA GLU A 246 11.64 15.31 10.76
C GLU A 246 12.29 16.70 10.74
N SER A 247 13.09 16.99 9.69
CA SER A 247 13.70 18.32 9.52
C SER A 247 12.65 19.40 9.33
N LEU A 248 11.58 19.14 8.53
CA LEU A 248 10.49 20.10 8.36
C LEU A 248 9.79 20.43 9.68
N ILE A 249 9.47 19.40 10.47
CA ILE A 249 8.84 19.57 11.79
C ILE A 249 9.77 20.33 12.76
N ALA A 250 11.07 20.00 12.78
CA ALA A 250 12.03 20.63 13.67
C ALA A 250 12.22 22.12 13.33
N VAL A 251 12.42 22.45 12.04
CA VAL A 251 12.53 23.84 11.56
C VAL A 251 11.25 24.62 11.88
N SER A 252 10.07 24.04 11.64
CA SER A 252 8.79 24.67 11.93
C SER A 252 8.56 24.92 13.42
N ARG A 253 9.04 24.02 14.27
CA ARG A 253 8.94 24.16 15.74
C ARG A 253 9.89 25.21 16.27
N ALA A 254 11.12 25.24 15.75
CA ALA A 254 12.16 26.15 16.18
C ALA A 254 11.86 27.61 15.79
N LEU A 255 11.19 27.85 14.65
CA LEU A 255 10.91 29.20 14.12
C LEU A 255 12.16 30.10 14.14
N PRO A 256 13.29 29.72 13.53
CA PRO A 256 14.55 30.45 13.64
C PRO A 256 14.40 31.94 13.33
N ALA A 257 15.05 32.77 14.13
CA ALA A 257 14.99 34.24 14.00
C ALA A 257 15.97 34.76 12.93
N THR A 258 17.06 34.02 12.72
CA THR A 258 18.10 34.34 11.74
C THR A 258 18.41 33.10 10.90
N ARG A 259 19.04 33.31 9.74
CA ARG A 259 19.51 32.19 8.92
C ARG A 259 20.56 31.35 9.64
N ALA A 260 21.39 31.97 10.48
CA ALA A 260 22.42 31.26 11.26
C ALA A 260 21.81 30.25 12.24
N ASP A 261 20.62 30.55 12.80
CA ASP A 261 19.93 29.67 13.74
C ASP A 261 19.54 28.31 13.11
N LEU A 262 19.39 28.25 11.78
CA LEU A 262 19.13 26.97 11.09
C LEU A 262 20.25 25.95 11.34
N GLY A 263 21.50 26.43 11.50
CA GLY A 263 22.65 25.57 11.77
C GLY A 263 22.63 24.92 13.16
N HIS A 264 21.81 25.41 14.07
CA HIS A 264 21.65 24.88 15.43
C HIS A 264 20.51 23.84 15.56
N ILE A 265 19.75 23.63 14.47
CA ILE A 265 18.66 22.65 14.48
C ILE A 265 19.23 21.25 14.18
N ARG A 266 19.26 20.40 15.20
CA ARG A 266 19.88 19.07 15.17
C ARG A 266 19.35 18.19 14.05
N GLU A 267 18.04 18.20 13.80
CA GLU A 267 17.37 17.39 12.80
C GLU A 267 17.50 17.93 11.37
N LEU A 268 18.13 19.11 11.21
CA LEU A 268 18.43 19.69 9.90
C LEU A 268 19.89 19.45 9.53
N PRO A 269 20.18 18.52 8.59
CA PRO A 269 21.56 18.30 8.12
C PRO A 269 22.23 19.59 7.61
N SER A 270 23.47 19.83 7.99
CA SER A 270 24.19 21.05 7.61
C SER A 270 24.32 21.26 6.11
N SER A 271 24.35 20.17 5.34
CA SER A 271 24.33 20.21 3.86
C SER A 271 23.02 20.79 3.32
N LEU A 272 21.87 20.42 3.92
CA LEU A 272 20.55 20.96 3.55
C LEU A 272 20.40 22.41 4.00
N ALA A 273 20.89 22.77 5.22
CA ALA A 273 20.92 24.14 5.69
C ALA A 273 21.74 25.06 4.77
N ARG A 274 22.88 24.58 4.24
CA ARG A 274 23.67 25.32 3.25
C ARG A 274 22.98 25.44 1.90
N ARG A 275 22.41 24.34 1.39
CA ARG A 275 21.81 24.27 0.05
C ARG A 275 20.49 25.03 -0.05
N HIS A 276 19.63 24.94 0.98
CA HIS A 276 18.26 25.44 0.96
C HIS A 276 17.97 26.48 2.05
N GLY A 277 18.99 26.93 2.79
CA GLY A 277 18.84 27.79 3.97
C GLY A 277 18.06 29.08 3.72
N ASP A 278 18.29 29.74 2.57
CA ASP A 278 17.58 30.96 2.22
C ASP A 278 16.07 30.70 2.04
N ALA A 279 15.72 29.67 1.28
CA ALA A 279 14.32 29.32 1.05
C ALA A 279 13.60 28.84 2.32
N LEU A 280 14.29 28.09 3.18
CA LEU A 280 13.77 27.69 4.48
C LEU A 280 13.53 28.91 5.38
N PHE A 281 14.49 29.83 5.43
CA PHE A 281 14.40 31.05 6.23
C PHE A 281 13.28 31.97 5.72
N ASP A 282 13.15 32.17 4.41
CA ASP A 282 12.09 32.97 3.79
C ASP A 282 10.71 32.42 4.13
N ALA A 283 10.53 31.09 4.06
CA ALA A 283 9.28 30.46 4.46
C ALA A 283 8.94 30.70 5.94
N ILE A 284 9.93 30.64 6.83
CA ILE A 284 9.77 30.95 8.26
C ILE A 284 9.45 32.43 8.48
N ALA A 285 10.17 33.34 7.84
CA ALA A 285 9.94 34.77 7.93
C ALA A 285 8.49 35.13 7.51
N ARG A 286 8.02 34.57 6.41
CA ARG A 286 6.63 34.70 5.94
C ARG A 286 5.63 34.16 6.97
N ALA A 287 5.88 32.99 7.55
CA ALA A 287 5.01 32.42 8.58
C ALA A 287 4.96 33.30 9.84
N ARG A 288 6.08 33.90 10.23
CA ARG A 288 6.17 34.82 11.38
C ARG A 288 5.39 36.13 11.14
N ALA A 289 5.34 36.60 9.90
CA ALA A 289 4.65 37.83 9.51
C ALA A 289 3.13 37.67 9.33
N LEU A 290 2.60 36.42 9.29
CA LEU A 290 1.15 36.22 9.15
C LEU A 290 0.37 36.79 10.32
N PRO A 291 -0.76 37.49 10.09
CA PRO A 291 -1.68 37.88 11.13
C PRO A 291 -2.29 36.69 11.87
N ASP A 292 -2.57 36.80 13.14
CA ASP A 292 -3.12 35.69 13.94
C ASP A 292 -4.43 35.08 13.42
N PRO A 293 -5.35 35.85 12.80
CA PRO A 293 -6.55 35.29 12.19
C PRO A 293 -6.28 34.34 10.98
N GLU A 294 -5.13 34.53 10.29
CA GLU A 294 -4.73 33.73 9.13
C GLU A 294 -3.94 32.47 9.50
N LEU A 295 -3.65 32.27 10.77
CA LEU A 295 -2.91 31.12 11.23
C LEU A 295 -3.76 29.83 11.12
N PRO A 296 -3.21 28.74 10.57
CA PRO A 296 -3.92 27.49 10.51
C PRO A 296 -4.23 26.96 11.90
N ARG A 297 -5.44 26.46 12.07
CA ARG A 297 -5.89 25.80 13.29
C ARG A 297 -6.30 24.38 12.98
N VAL A 298 -5.81 23.44 13.74
CA VAL A 298 -6.28 22.06 13.64
C VAL A 298 -7.64 21.98 14.33
N GLU A 299 -8.70 21.80 13.55
CA GLU A 299 -10.01 21.48 14.11
C GLU A 299 -9.91 20.14 14.85
N ARG A 300 -10.10 20.19 16.15
CA ARG A 300 -10.24 18.98 16.95
C ARG A 300 -11.65 18.46 16.75
N GLN A 301 -11.80 17.36 16.03
CA GLN A 301 -13.11 16.70 16.04
C GLN A 301 -13.53 16.40 17.48
N PRO A 302 -14.80 16.70 17.83
CA PRO A 302 -15.32 16.35 19.14
C PRO A 302 -15.07 14.88 19.39
N ARG A 303 -14.46 14.56 20.54
CA ARG A 303 -14.31 13.15 20.91
C ARG A 303 -15.71 12.58 21.11
N PRO A 304 -16.02 11.43 20.50
CA PRO A 304 -17.29 10.76 20.79
C PRO A 304 -17.44 10.56 22.30
N PRO A 305 -18.66 10.56 22.83
CA PRO A 305 -18.91 10.30 24.25
C PRO A 305 -18.14 9.06 24.69
N LYS A 306 -17.47 9.14 25.84
CA LYS A 306 -16.76 7.97 26.40
C LYS A 306 -17.80 6.91 26.74
N ASP A 307 -17.70 5.75 26.10
CA ASP A 307 -18.43 4.56 26.52
C ASP A 307 -17.71 3.94 27.74
N PRO A 308 -18.29 3.99 28.97
CA PRO A 308 -17.58 3.55 30.20
C PRO A 308 -17.26 2.08 30.20
N GLY A 309 -17.52 1.29 29.32
CA GLY A 309 -17.15 -0.14 29.30
C GLY A 309 -16.46 -0.55 28.00
N PHE A 310 -16.19 0.41 27.11
CA PHE A 310 -15.62 0.11 25.80
C PHE A 310 -14.29 -0.63 25.91
N ASP A 311 -13.35 -0.10 26.69
CA ASP A 311 -12.00 -0.70 26.79
C ASP A 311 -12.05 -2.10 27.42
N ALA A 312 -12.88 -2.30 28.44
CA ALA A 312 -13.04 -3.61 29.06
C ALA A 312 -13.65 -4.66 28.09
N ARG A 313 -14.67 -4.27 27.31
CA ARG A 313 -15.23 -5.14 26.26
C ARG A 313 -14.20 -5.42 25.17
N LEU A 314 -13.47 -4.39 24.74
CA LEU A 314 -12.45 -4.56 23.71
C LEU A 314 -11.35 -5.54 24.16
N GLU A 315 -10.91 -5.48 25.40
CA GLU A 315 -9.92 -6.43 25.92
C GLU A 315 -10.49 -7.87 25.99
N ARG A 316 -11.77 -8.07 26.36
CA ARG A 316 -12.39 -9.40 26.33
C ARG A 316 -12.47 -9.97 24.91
N VAL A 317 -12.94 -9.20 23.91
CA VAL A 317 -13.02 -9.70 22.53
C VAL A 317 -11.63 -9.92 21.91
N LYS A 318 -10.62 -9.13 22.30
CA LYS A 318 -9.23 -9.38 21.91
C LYS A 318 -8.70 -10.71 22.50
N ALA A 319 -8.99 -10.98 23.77
CA ALA A 319 -8.56 -12.23 24.42
C ALA A 319 -9.16 -13.45 23.68
N VAL A 320 -10.45 -13.39 23.36
CA VAL A 320 -11.14 -14.42 22.58
C VAL A 320 -10.49 -14.60 21.21
N ARG A 321 -10.32 -13.50 20.45
CA ARG A 321 -9.67 -13.52 19.13
C ARG A 321 -8.28 -14.17 19.22
N ASN A 322 -7.45 -13.78 20.20
CA ASN A 322 -6.10 -14.31 20.34
C ASN A 322 -6.11 -15.82 20.62
N ARG A 323 -7.02 -16.31 21.46
CA ARG A 323 -7.17 -17.73 21.75
C ARG A 323 -7.52 -18.50 20.47
N VAL A 324 -8.57 -18.09 19.76
CA VAL A 324 -9.00 -18.76 18.53
C VAL A 324 -7.93 -18.68 17.43
N ALA A 325 -7.21 -17.56 17.32
CA ALA A 325 -6.11 -17.44 16.39
C ALA A 325 -5.00 -18.47 16.68
N THR A 326 -4.65 -18.67 17.96
CA THR A 326 -3.67 -19.69 18.37
C THR A 326 -4.15 -21.10 18.04
N GLU A 327 -5.41 -21.41 18.32
CA GLU A 327 -6.04 -22.71 17.99
C GLU A 327 -6.02 -23.02 16.49
N LEU A 328 -6.19 -21.99 15.67
CA LEU A 328 -6.18 -22.09 14.20
C LEU A 328 -4.77 -21.99 13.58
N GLY A 329 -3.74 -21.67 14.39
CA GLY A 329 -2.39 -21.40 13.87
C GLY A 329 -2.35 -20.18 12.95
N LEU A 330 -3.11 -19.12 13.28
CA LEU A 330 -3.16 -17.87 12.54
C LEU A 330 -2.59 -16.71 13.35
N GLU A 331 -2.01 -15.75 12.67
CA GLU A 331 -1.73 -14.45 13.27
C GLU A 331 -3.05 -13.78 13.69
N ALA A 332 -3.07 -13.23 14.91
CA ALA A 332 -4.28 -12.64 15.48
C ALA A 332 -4.89 -11.52 14.63
N GLY A 333 -4.04 -10.73 13.96
CA GLY A 333 -4.46 -9.67 13.04
C GLY A 333 -5.07 -10.18 11.74
N VAL A 334 -4.63 -11.36 11.28
CA VAL A 334 -5.18 -12.04 10.09
C VAL A 334 -6.58 -12.56 10.42
N LEU A 335 -6.76 -13.19 11.58
CA LEU A 335 -8.07 -13.69 11.97
C LEU A 335 -9.10 -12.57 12.13
N CYS A 336 -8.74 -11.47 12.82
CA CYS A 336 -9.62 -10.30 12.95
C CYS A 336 -8.81 -9.08 13.40
N GLY A 337 -8.79 -8.03 12.59
CA GLY A 337 -8.07 -6.80 12.86
C GLY A 337 -8.63 -6.02 14.06
N ARG A 338 -7.81 -5.12 14.63
CA ARG A 338 -8.24 -4.27 15.77
C ARG A 338 -9.46 -3.40 15.40
N THR A 339 -9.45 -2.80 14.22
CA THR A 339 -10.55 -1.92 13.75
C THR A 339 -11.88 -2.67 13.69
N THR A 340 -11.85 -3.92 13.23
CA THR A 340 -13.00 -4.81 13.16
C THR A 340 -13.53 -5.14 14.57
N LEU A 341 -12.63 -5.47 15.52
CA LEU A 341 -13.03 -5.70 16.91
C LEU A 341 -13.63 -4.45 17.56
N GLU A 342 -13.08 -3.27 17.28
CA GLU A 342 -13.65 -1.99 17.74
C GLU A 342 -15.03 -1.75 17.14
N ALA A 343 -15.27 -2.10 15.86
CA ALA A 343 -16.60 -2.03 15.24
C ALA A 343 -17.60 -2.97 15.93
N VAL A 344 -17.20 -4.21 16.24
CA VAL A 344 -18.02 -5.17 17.00
C VAL A 344 -18.39 -4.60 18.38
N VAL A 345 -17.42 -4.04 19.11
CA VAL A 345 -17.67 -3.46 20.44
C VAL A 345 -18.60 -2.25 20.38
N ARG A 346 -18.51 -1.41 19.33
CA ARG A 346 -19.40 -0.26 19.11
C ARG A 346 -20.82 -0.71 18.74
N ALA A 347 -20.93 -1.70 17.86
CA ALA A 347 -22.23 -2.20 17.38
C ALA A 347 -23.03 -2.96 18.45
N ARG A 348 -22.36 -3.52 19.48
CA ARG A 348 -22.99 -4.31 20.55
C ARG A 348 -23.95 -5.38 20.01
N PRO A 349 -23.51 -6.29 19.14
CA PRO A 349 -24.37 -7.29 18.55
C PRO A 349 -24.95 -8.22 19.62
N LEU A 350 -26.23 -8.57 19.48
CA LEU A 350 -26.93 -9.48 20.42
C LEU A 350 -26.99 -10.91 19.88
N ASP A 351 -26.84 -11.08 18.58
CA ASP A 351 -26.94 -12.36 17.87
C ASP A 351 -26.02 -12.40 16.63
N ARG A 352 -25.93 -13.57 15.99
CA ARG A 352 -25.14 -13.78 14.78
C ARG A 352 -25.59 -12.88 13.62
N ALA A 353 -26.89 -12.69 13.45
CA ALA A 353 -27.40 -11.84 12.39
C ALA A 353 -26.98 -10.37 12.55
N ALA A 354 -26.83 -9.91 13.80
CA ALA A 354 -26.28 -8.59 14.08
C ALA A 354 -24.77 -8.50 13.77
N LEU A 355 -24.00 -9.59 14.00
CA LEU A 355 -22.59 -9.65 13.59
C LEU A 355 -22.43 -9.59 12.07
N GLU A 356 -23.24 -10.32 11.31
CA GLU A 356 -23.20 -10.35 9.84
C GLU A 356 -23.50 -8.99 9.20
N ARG A 357 -24.19 -8.08 9.92
CA ARG A 357 -24.45 -6.71 9.47
C ARG A 357 -23.30 -5.73 9.71
N ILE A 358 -22.23 -6.16 10.38
CA ILE A 358 -21.04 -5.31 10.60
C ILE A 358 -20.18 -5.38 9.34
N PRO A 359 -20.02 -4.28 8.58
CA PRO A 359 -19.33 -4.31 7.28
C PRO A 359 -17.86 -4.74 7.35
N GLU A 360 -17.21 -4.51 8.51
CA GLU A 360 -15.82 -4.85 8.75
C GLU A 360 -15.59 -6.34 9.02
N LEU A 361 -16.66 -7.12 9.34
CA LEU A 361 -16.60 -8.56 9.56
C LEU A 361 -16.86 -9.33 8.25
N ARG A 362 -16.05 -10.33 8.00
CA ARG A 362 -16.26 -11.32 6.94
C ARG A 362 -17.19 -12.43 7.42
N ARG A 363 -17.90 -13.09 6.50
CA ARG A 363 -18.77 -14.22 6.83
C ARG A 363 -17.99 -15.33 7.51
N TRP A 364 -16.82 -15.71 6.94
CA TRP A 364 -15.96 -16.71 7.53
C TRP A 364 -15.50 -16.36 8.96
N GLN A 365 -15.27 -15.06 9.25
CA GLN A 365 -14.92 -14.61 10.61
C GLN A 365 -16.11 -14.76 11.57
N VAL A 366 -17.35 -14.49 11.10
CA VAL A 366 -18.56 -14.73 11.90
C VAL A 366 -18.77 -16.23 12.15
N GLU A 367 -18.49 -17.08 11.17
CA GLU A 367 -18.55 -18.54 11.33
C GLU A 367 -17.57 -19.03 12.42
N VAL A 368 -16.36 -18.51 12.44
CA VAL A 368 -15.26 -18.96 13.31
C VAL A 368 -15.30 -18.29 14.68
N LEU A 369 -15.61 -17.00 14.75
CA LEU A 369 -15.50 -16.19 15.96
C LEU A 369 -16.86 -15.82 16.57
N GLY A 370 -17.97 -15.93 15.83
CA GLY A 370 -19.22 -15.28 16.17
C GLY A 370 -19.74 -15.62 17.57
N ASP A 371 -19.83 -16.89 17.92
CA ASP A 371 -20.37 -17.31 19.23
C ASP A 371 -19.46 -16.82 20.37
N ALA A 372 -18.14 -16.95 20.20
CA ALA A 372 -17.18 -16.54 21.21
C ALA A 372 -17.13 -15.01 21.38
N LEU A 373 -17.33 -14.23 20.28
CA LEU A 373 -17.46 -12.78 20.37
C LEU A 373 -18.75 -12.38 21.10
N LEU A 374 -19.88 -13.03 20.81
CA LEU A 374 -21.15 -12.75 21.49
C LEU A 374 -21.09 -13.06 22.99
N GLU A 375 -20.43 -14.16 23.36
CA GLU A 375 -20.20 -14.51 24.77
C GLU A 375 -19.33 -13.44 25.47
N ALA A 376 -18.26 -13.01 24.84
CA ALA A 376 -17.36 -11.98 25.37
C ALA A 376 -18.02 -10.60 25.49
N MET A 377 -19.09 -10.34 24.75
CA MET A 377 -19.84 -9.07 24.78
C MET A 377 -20.87 -9.01 25.91
N ARG A 378 -21.28 -10.15 26.46
CA ARG A 378 -22.13 -10.23 27.66
C ARG A 378 -21.35 -9.82 28.91
#